data_6892355868381703cd5a622746d59c89
#
_entry.id   6892355868381703cd5a622746d59c89
#
_cell.length_a   1.000
_cell.length_b   1.000
_cell.length_c   1.000
_cell.angle_alpha   90.00
_cell.angle_beta   90.00
_cell.angle_gamma   90.00
#
_symmetry.space_group_name_H-M   'P 1'
#
loop_
_entity.id
_entity.type
_entity.pdbx_description
1 polymer ?
#
loop_
_entity_poly.entity_id
_entity_poly.type
_entity_poly.pdbx_seq_one_letter_code
_entity_poly.pdbx_strand_id
1 'polypeptide(L)'
;VKYLENKALENATTKEEICPPETDSLLAEQKEQPQENLEEEVVANPEDKDANLLPQEEDVLAKEDTLNFELDLYETKELKLYFKYYTHSKRKIFVRWLERAQAYLPFIRKVFKEQGLPEDLIFLPFAESGFNPWAYSRAGAAGLWQFMPYTAKKYGLRVDWWIDERRDPYKSTYAAAEMLKELYAEFGDWYLALAAYNAGPGKIRQALKKSKEDNFFDLCSNKKNRRYLRLETRHYVPKFLAILKIVRHLEELGFEPLNWEETPTQAKLSIPPSTDLLAFAQALGWNWNRFREHNPFVRRMVSPPDGEITVYLPQEKVELARQFLEKEKKSYAGFIRYKVRSGDSLWTISRRYGVPIAVLKKINDLKNNLLHPNTLLIIPRGDRESEENVLASVRTSAQKRANYEVKAGDTLWSISRQFKVSVKTLKIANGLTSSRLSIGQKLYIPDLGGQQTRLAREEVKKFHQGQLVRYQVRRGDNLWTIAKRFGVSWKQIALWNNLSSDSILRPGDTLKIYVP
;
A
#
# COMPACT_ATOMS: atom_id res chain seq x y z
N VAL A 1 -34.11 24.59 -34.23
CA VAL A 1 -32.68 24.85 -34.03
C VAL A 1 -32.50 25.82 -32.86
N LYS A 2 -33.28 26.91 -32.74
CA LYS A 2 -33.18 27.87 -31.61
C LYS A 2 -33.64 27.37 -30.23
N TYR A 3 -34.33 26.23 -30.13
CA TYR A 3 -34.79 25.69 -28.85
C TYR A 3 -33.77 24.78 -28.18
N LEU A 4 -32.76 24.30 -28.91
CA LEU A 4 -31.67 23.44 -28.39
C LEU A 4 -30.44 24.22 -27.95
N GLU A 5 -30.28 25.46 -28.42
CA GLU A 5 -29.16 26.33 -28.01
C GLU A 5 -29.36 26.99 -26.64
N ASN A 6 -30.60 27.24 -26.22
CA ASN A 6 -30.89 27.82 -24.89
C ASN A 6 -30.80 26.80 -23.73
N LYS A 7 -30.83 25.50 -23.99
CA LYS A 7 -30.67 24.48 -22.94
C LYS A 7 -29.21 24.15 -22.63
N ALA A 8 -28.27 24.57 -23.49
CA ALA A 8 -26.85 24.41 -23.28
C ALA A 8 -26.21 25.55 -22.45
N LEU A 9 -26.89 26.68 -22.29
CA LEU A 9 -26.42 27.84 -21.55
C LEU A 9 -26.92 27.92 -20.09
N GLU A 10 -27.97 27.20 -19.73
CA GLU A 10 -28.48 27.14 -18.34
C GLU A 10 -27.77 26.13 -17.44
N ASN A 11 -26.97 25.23 -18.00
CA ASN A 11 -26.17 24.25 -17.23
C ASN A 11 -24.72 24.67 -16.92
N ALA A 12 -24.35 25.94 -17.20
CA ALA A 12 -22.98 26.42 -17.04
C ALA A 12 -22.75 27.32 -15.81
N THR A 13 -23.70 27.42 -14.87
CA THR A 13 -23.56 28.26 -13.68
C THR A 13 -24.00 27.60 -12.39
N THR A 14 -23.49 26.41 -12.13
CA THR A 14 -23.28 25.94 -10.78
C THR A 14 -21.78 25.86 -10.54
N LYS A 15 -21.26 26.84 -9.82
CA LYS A 15 -19.95 26.79 -9.22
C LYS A 15 -19.89 25.53 -8.34
N GLU A 16 -19.32 24.45 -8.84
CA GLU A 16 -18.80 23.39 -7.99
C GLU A 16 -17.70 24.02 -7.14
N GLU A 17 -17.96 24.12 -5.85
CA GLU A 17 -16.91 24.34 -4.87
C GLU A 17 -15.90 23.19 -5.04
N ILE A 18 -14.77 23.50 -5.65
CA ILE A 18 -13.62 22.63 -5.76
C ILE A 18 -13.13 22.41 -4.32
N CYS A 19 -13.51 21.30 -3.71
CA CYS A 19 -12.81 20.80 -2.53
C CYS A 19 -11.34 20.63 -2.90
N PRO A 20 -10.41 21.18 -2.09
CA PRO A 20 -8.99 20.93 -2.30
C PRO A 20 -8.71 19.43 -2.22
N PRO A 21 -7.72 18.91 -2.96
CA PRO A 21 -7.48 17.48 -3.07
C PRO A 21 -7.19 16.87 -1.69
N GLU A 22 -7.94 15.83 -1.33
CA GLU A 22 -7.79 15.03 -0.09
C GLU A 22 -6.47 14.22 -0.06
N THR A 23 -5.40 14.71 -0.67
CA THR A 23 -4.15 13.99 -0.85
C THR A 23 -3.37 13.75 0.44
N ASP A 24 -3.49 14.63 1.44
CA ASP A 24 -2.70 14.51 2.68
C ASP A 24 -3.22 13.47 3.69
N SER A 25 -4.53 13.18 3.69
CA SER A 25 -5.09 12.14 4.59
C SER A 25 -4.84 10.72 4.07
N LEU A 26 -4.73 10.54 2.75
CA LEU A 26 -4.46 9.25 2.12
C LEU A 26 -3.01 8.77 2.34
N LEU A 27 -2.06 9.70 2.45
CA LEU A 27 -0.64 9.39 2.70
C LEU A 27 -0.34 8.97 4.14
N ALA A 28 -1.19 9.37 5.10
CA ALA A 28 -0.98 9.05 6.52
C ALA A 28 -1.42 7.62 6.90
N GLU A 29 -2.29 6.99 6.12
CA GLU A 29 -2.86 5.66 6.43
C GLU A 29 -1.97 4.47 6.01
N GLN A 30 -0.88 4.73 5.29
CA GLN A 30 -0.06 3.67 4.68
C GLN A 30 1.07 3.13 5.56
N LYS A 31 1.21 3.61 6.80
CA LYS A 31 2.38 3.28 7.65
C LYS A 31 2.28 2.00 8.47
N GLU A 32 1.20 1.22 8.41
CA GLU A 32 0.92 0.15 9.38
C GLU A 32 0.84 -1.28 8.84
N GLN A 33 1.10 -1.50 7.56
CA GLN A 33 1.39 -2.86 7.09
C GLN A 33 2.90 -2.97 6.83
N PRO A 34 3.50 -4.18 6.93
CA PRO A 34 4.83 -4.35 6.39
C PRO A 34 4.73 -3.98 4.91
N GLN A 35 4.95 -2.70 4.66
CA GLN A 35 5.31 -2.26 3.33
C GLN A 35 6.60 -3.04 3.05
N GLU A 36 6.47 -4.17 2.33
CA GLU A 36 7.47 -4.32 1.30
C GLU A 36 7.33 -3.03 0.52
N ASN A 37 8.17 -2.05 0.87
CA ASN A 37 8.42 -0.97 -0.03
C ASN A 37 8.55 -1.68 -1.37
N LEU A 38 7.69 -1.36 -2.35
CA LEU A 38 8.17 -1.42 -3.71
C LEU A 38 9.41 -0.55 -3.61
N GLU A 39 10.54 -1.19 -3.20
CA GLU A 39 11.85 -0.57 -3.24
C GLU A 39 11.81 0.03 -4.60
N GLU A 40 11.98 1.34 -4.68
CA GLU A 40 12.05 2.03 -5.96
C GLU A 40 12.55 1.02 -6.94
N GLU A 41 11.72 0.58 -7.89
CA GLU A 41 12.21 -0.19 -9.00
C GLU A 41 13.15 0.74 -9.71
N VAL A 42 14.28 0.86 -9.10
CA VAL A 42 15.44 1.51 -9.63
C VAL A 42 15.64 0.84 -10.97
N VAL A 43 15.57 1.61 -12.02
CA VAL A 43 16.15 1.23 -13.30
C VAL A 43 17.40 0.43 -12.96
N ALA A 44 17.44 -0.84 -13.36
CA ALA A 44 18.44 -1.82 -12.92
C ALA A 44 19.83 -1.18 -12.82
N ASN A 45 20.46 -1.35 -11.65
CA ASN A 45 21.66 -0.58 -11.31
C ASN A 45 22.82 -0.97 -12.25
N PRO A 46 23.65 -0.02 -12.71
CA PRO A 46 24.89 -0.32 -13.44
C PRO A 46 25.82 -1.35 -12.78
N GLU A 47 25.74 -1.55 -11.46
CA GLU A 47 26.50 -2.57 -10.73
C GLU A 47 26.14 -4.01 -11.16
N ASP A 48 24.97 -4.25 -11.74
CA ASP A 48 24.60 -5.55 -12.32
C ASP A 48 25.30 -5.85 -13.65
N LYS A 49 26.09 -4.91 -14.19
CA LYS A 49 26.81 -5.09 -15.46
C LYS A 49 27.96 -6.10 -15.39
N ASP A 50 28.52 -6.30 -14.20
CA ASP A 50 29.78 -7.05 -14.03
C ASP A 50 29.61 -8.56 -13.73
N ALA A 51 28.39 -9.03 -13.42
CA ALA A 51 28.14 -10.45 -13.28
C ALA A 51 28.15 -11.12 -14.67
N ASN A 52 28.96 -12.13 -14.92
CA ASN A 52 28.89 -12.93 -16.14
C ASN A 52 27.62 -13.79 -16.10
N LEU A 53 26.93 -13.90 -17.22
CA LEU A 53 25.82 -14.84 -17.36
C LEU A 53 26.36 -16.26 -17.32
N LEU A 54 25.58 -17.18 -16.77
CA LEU A 54 25.88 -18.60 -16.85
C LEU A 54 25.66 -19.09 -18.29
N PRO A 55 26.36 -20.13 -18.78
CA PRO A 55 26.14 -20.65 -20.14
C PRO A 55 24.66 -20.95 -20.43
N GLN A 56 23.93 -21.51 -19.47
CA GLN A 56 22.48 -21.78 -19.61
C GLN A 56 21.66 -20.50 -19.77
N GLU A 57 22.05 -19.41 -19.13
CA GLU A 57 21.39 -18.10 -19.24
C GLU A 57 21.67 -17.44 -20.59
N GLU A 58 22.88 -17.62 -21.12
CA GLU A 58 23.25 -17.20 -22.48
C GLU A 58 22.47 -18.00 -23.54
N ASP A 59 22.35 -19.32 -23.36
CA ASP A 59 21.54 -20.18 -24.22
C ASP A 59 20.06 -19.77 -24.22
N VAL A 60 19.49 -19.48 -23.01
CA VAL A 60 18.11 -18.99 -22.90
C VAL A 60 17.94 -17.65 -23.60
N LEU A 61 18.87 -16.71 -23.44
CA LEU A 61 18.80 -15.41 -24.13
C LEU A 61 18.89 -15.55 -25.64
N ALA A 62 19.68 -16.48 -26.16
CA ALA A 62 19.86 -16.71 -27.59
C ALA A 62 18.68 -17.44 -28.25
N LYS A 63 17.79 -18.09 -27.50
CA LYS A 63 16.61 -18.74 -28.05
C LYS A 63 15.69 -17.74 -28.72
N GLU A 64 15.25 -18.05 -29.91
CA GLU A 64 14.16 -17.34 -30.60
C GLU A 64 12.84 -17.78 -29.96
N ASP A 65 12.23 -16.92 -29.15
CA ASP A 65 10.89 -17.14 -28.63
C ASP A 65 9.88 -16.45 -29.54
N THR A 66 8.90 -17.19 -30.00
CA THR A 66 7.73 -16.60 -30.64
C THR A 66 6.86 -15.95 -29.60
N LEU A 67 6.78 -14.61 -29.58
CA LEU A 67 5.82 -13.88 -28.77
C LEU A 67 4.43 -14.02 -29.43
N ASN A 68 3.38 -14.14 -28.60
CA ASN A 68 2.00 -14.10 -29.08
C ASN A 68 1.57 -12.71 -29.61
N PHE A 69 2.53 -11.82 -29.82
CA PHE A 69 2.33 -10.47 -30.38
C PHE A 69 2.58 -10.38 -31.88
N GLU A 70 2.97 -11.47 -32.55
CA GLU A 70 3.45 -11.44 -33.94
C GLU A 70 4.68 -10.53 -34.14
N LEU A 71 5.46 -10.28 -33.09
CA LEU A 71 6.59 -9.35 -33.10
C LEU A 71 7.88 -10.07 -32.69
N ASP A 72 8.99 -9.72 -33.34
CA ASP A 72 10.31 -10.23 -33.02
C ASP A 72 10.76 -9.77 -31.62
N LEU A 73 11.39 -10.65 -30.86
CA LEU A 73 12.08 -10.32 -29.63
C LEU A 73 13.31 -9.47 -29.98
N TYR A 74 13.18 -8.14 -29.83
CA TYR A 74 14.34 -7.25 -29.97
C TYR A 74 15.28 -7.44 -28.77
N GLU A 75 16.43 -8.07 -29.04
CA GLU A 75 17.50 -8.20 -28.07
C GLU A 75 18.15 -6.85 -27.81
N THR A 76 17.68 -6.12 -26.81
CA THR A 76 18.25 -4.83 -26.41
C THR A 76 19.22 -5.00 -25.24
N LYS A 77 20.15 -4.05 -25.07
CA LYS A 77 21.03 -4.00 -23.91
C LYS A 77 20.23 -3.93 -22.61
N GLU A 78 19.11 -3.23 -22.63
CA GLU A 78 18.19 -3.06 -21.52
C GLU A 78 17.50 -4.39 -21.18
N LEU A 79 17.12 -5.21 -22.17
CA LEU A 79 16.57 -6.54 -21.93
C LEU A 79 17.58 -7.43 -21.20
N LYS A 80 18.83 -7.51 -21.69
CA LYS A 80 19.91 -8.29 -21.05
C LYS A 80 20.17 -7.83 -19.63
N LEU A 81 20.11 -6.49 -19.39
CA LEU A 81 20.28 -5.90 -18.08
C LEU A 81 19.21 -6.36 -17.09
N TYR A 82 17.90 -6.31 -17.47
CA TYR A 82 16.81 -6.75 -16.62
C TYR A 82 16.75 -8.26 -16.44
N PHE A 83 17.07 -9.02 -17.48
CA PHE A 83 17.17 -10.47 -17.39
C PHE A 83 18.17 -10.86 -16.28
N LYS A 84 19.39 -10.33 -16.34
CA LYS A 84 20.44 -10.54 -15.36
C LYS A 84 20.05 -10.03 -13.95
N TYR A 85 19.39 -8.87 -13.89
CA TYR A 85 18.91 -8.31 -12.64
C TYR A 85 17.95 -9.25 -11.91
N TYR A 86 17.00 -9.88 -12.62
CA TYR A 86 16.03 -10.79 -12.01
C TYR A 86 16.56 -12.22 -11.82
N THR A 87 17.52 -12.67 -12.63
CA THR A 87 18.12 -14.00 -12.45
C THR A 87 19.21 -14.00 -11.37
N HIS A 88 19.84 -12.85 -11.07
CA HIS A 88 20.92 -12.70 -10.08
C HIS A 88 20.53 -11.80 -8.91
N SER A 89 20.73 -10.48 -9.04
CA SER A 89 20.65 -9.54 -7.91
C SER A 89 19.30 -9.54 -7.20
N LYS A 90 18.21 -9.71 -7.94
CA LYS A 90 16.84 -9.73 -7.40
C LYS A 90 16.15 -11.10 -7.53
N ARG A 91 16.93 -12.17 -7.71
CA ARG A 91 16.39 -13.52 -7.82
C ARG A 91 15.41 -13.88 -6.69
N LYS A 92 15.76 -13.59 -5.44
CA LYS A 92 14.89 -13.86 -4.28
C LYS A 92 13.58 -13.08 -4.32
N ILE A 93 13.59 -11.87 -4.89
CA ILE A 93 12.39 -11.06 -5.06
C ILE A 93 11.54 -11.65 -6.18
N PHE A 94 12.16 -12.05 -7.29
CA PHE A 94 11.46 -12.66 -8.41
C PHE A 94 10.79 -13.99 -8.03
N VAL A 95 11.44 -14.83 -7.22
CA VAL A 95 10.83 -16.05 -6.65
C VAL A 95 9.54 -15.71 -5.89
N ARG A 96 9.56 -14.72 -5.00
CA ARG A 96 8.34 -14.28 -4.29
C ARG A 96 7.25 -13.75 -5.23
N TRP A 97 7.63 -13.13 -6.33
CA TRP A 97 6.68 -12.70 -7.35
C TRP A 97 6.01 -13.89 -8.03
N LEU A 98 6.78 -14.93 -8.37
CA LEU A 98 6.27 -16.18 -8.93
C LEU A 98 5.27 -16.86 -7.96
N GLU A 99 5.62 -16.94 -6.68
CA GLU A 99 4.73 -17.47 -5.64
C GLU A 99 3.40 -16.71 -5.56
N ARG A 100 3.43 -15.36 -5.60
CA ARG A 100 2.21 -14.53 -5.60
C ARG A 100 1.38 -14.69 -6.87
N ALA A 101 2.04 -14.81 -8.00
CA ALA A 101 1.42 -14.89 -9.31
C ALA A 101 0.48 -16.11 -9.43
N GLN A 102 0.84 -17.23 -8.80
CA GLN A 102 0.06 -18.47 -8.85
C GLN A 102 -1.40 -18.28 -8.40
N ALA A 103 -1.65 -17.38 -7.44
CA ALA A 103 -3.00 -17.11 -6.95
C ALA A 103 -3.90 -16.39 -7.97
N TYR A 104 -3.34 -15.71 -8.96
CA TYR A 104 -4.08 -14.83 -9.86
C TYR A 104 -3.98 -15.22 -11.34
N LEU A 105 -2.87 -15.82 -11.75
CA LEU A 105 -2.60 -16.15 -13.16
C LEU A 105 -3.70 -16.95 -13.84
N PRO A 106 -4.25 -18.03 -13.26
CA PRO A 106 -5.31 -18.80 -13.91
C PRO A 106 -6.54 -17.96 -14.24
N PHE A 107 -6.94 -17.07 -13.31
CA PHE A 107 -8.05 -16.15 -13.53
C PHE A 107 -7.71 -15.08 -14.61
N ILE A 108 -6.53 -14.48 -14.52
CA ILE A 108 -6.09 -13.46 -15.48
C ILE A 108 -6.04 -14.05 -16.89
N ARG A 109 -5.48 -15.26 -17.03
CA ARG A 109 -5.43 -16.01 -18.29
C ARG A 109 -6.82 -16.23 -18.89
N LYS A 110 -7.77 -16.65 -18.05
CA LYS A 110 -9.17 -16.84 -18.47
C LYS A 110 -9.76 -15.53 -19.02
N VAL A 111 -9.64 -14.43 -18.27
CA VAL A 111 -10.18 -13.11 -18.69
C VAL A 111 -9.52 -12.63 -19.98
N PHE A 112 -8.20 -12.75 -20.11
CA PHE A 112 -7.48 -12.30 -21.30
C PHE A 112 -7.86 -13.12 -22.54
N LYS A 113 -8.00 -14.44 -22.40
CA LYS A 113 -8.49 -15.32 -23.46
C LYS A 113 -9.92 -14.95 -23.88
N GLU A 114 -10.84 -14.73 -22.92
CA GLU A 114 -12.22 -14.30 -23.18
C GLU A 114 -12.28 -12.93 -23.88
N GLN A 115 -11.33 -12.05 -23.62
CA GLN A 115 -11.22 -10.73 -24.21
C GLN A 115 -10.44 -10.69 -25.54
N GLY A 116 -9.90 -11.83 -25.99
CA GLY A 116 -9.09 -11.93 -27.22
C GLY A 116 -7.76 -11.19 -27.15
N LEU A 117 -7.17 -11.11 -25.96
CA LEU A 117 -5.86 -10.50 -25.73
C LEU A 117 -4.73 -11.53 -25.86
N PRO A 118 -3.54 -11.12 -26.32
CA PRO A 118 -2.35 -11.97 -26.30
C PRO A 118 -2.05 -12.54 -24.92
N GLU A 119 -1.72 -13.83 -24.86
CA GLU A 119 -1.46 -14.52 -23.60
C GLU A 119 -0.25 -13.94 -22.85
N ASP A 120 0.74 -13.42 -23.56
CA ASP A 120 1.93 -12.81 -22.93
C ASP A 120 1.60 -11.64 -22.00
N LEU A 121 0.50 -10.92 -22.25
CA LEU A 121 0.10 -9.77 -21.44
C LEU A 121 -0.37 -10.13 -20.02
N ILE A 122 -0.67 -11.42 -19.77
CA ILE A 122 -1.03 -11.88 -18.40
C ILE A 122 0.11 -11.67 -17.40
N PHE A 123 1.34 -11.56 -17.89
CA PHE A 123 2.54 -11.36 -17.07
C PHE A 123 2.85 -9.89 -16.77
N LEU A 124 2.06 -8.95 -17.28
CA LEU A 124 2.26 -7.52 -17.05
C LEU A 124 2.30 -7.12 -15.55
N PRO A 125 1.50 -7.74 -14.66
CA PRO A 125 1.58 -7.46 -13.22
C PRO A 125 2.95 -7.75 -12.58
N PHE A 126 3.82 -8.58 -13.18
CA PHE A 126 5.21 -8.69 -12.71
C PHE A 126 5.94 -7.36 -12.84
N ALA A 127 5.77 -6.68 -13.99
CA ALA A 127 6.40 -5.40 -14.23
C ALA A 127 5.78 -4.25 -13.41
N GLU A 128 4.51 -4.36 -13.03
CA GLU A 128 3.77 -3.32 -12.32
C GLU A 128 3.92 -3.40 -10.80
N SER A 129 3.71 -4.58 -10.22
CA SER A 129 3.59 -4.74 -8.77
C SER A 129 4.27 -5.98 -8.19
N GLY A 130 4.87 -6.84 -9.04
CA GLY A 130 5.28 -8.18 -8.64
C GLY A 130 4.10 -9.01 -8.11
N PHE A 131 2.94 -8.90 -8.74
CA PHE A 131 1.68 -9.53 -8.34
C PHE A 131 1.22 -9.20 -6.91
N ASN A 132 1.54 -8.00 -6.41
CA ASN A 132 1.13 -7.58 -5.08
C ASN A 132 -0.18 -6.74 -5.13
N PRO A 133 -1.33 -7.25 -4.67
CA PRO A 133 -2.58 -6.48 -4.66
C PRO A 133 -2.55 -5.29 -3.69
N TRP A 134 -1.61 -5.30 -2.75
CA TRP A 134 -1.41 -4.22 -1.77
C TRP A 134 -0.47 -3.12 -2.26
N ALA A 135 0.16 -3.32 -3.42
CA ALA A 135 1.12 -2.38 -3.95
C ALA A 135 0.52 -0.98 -4.09
N TYR A 136 1.30 0.01 -3.68
CA TYR A 136 0.93 1.41 -3.78
C TYR A 136 2.17 2.24 -4.06
N SER A 137 2.19 2.93 -5.20
CA SER A 137 3.34 3.74 -5.61
C SER A 137 3.32 5.13 -4.95
N ARG A 138 4.47 5.80 -4.91
CA ARG A 138 4.57 7.20 -4.45
C ARG A 138 3.71 8.16 -5.29
N ALA A 139 3.48 7.83 -6.55
CA ALA A 139 2.62 8.60 -7.44
C ALA A 139 1.12 8.34 -7.24
N GLY A 140 0.75 7.37 -6.38
CA GLY A 140 -0.64 7.03 -6.09
C GLY A 140 -1.24 5.92 -6.96
N ALA A 141 -0.44 5.19 -7.74
CA ALA A 141 -0.91 3.98 -8.42
C ALA A 141 -1.10 2.83 -7.41
N ALA A 142 -2.07 1.95 -7.63
CA ALA A 142 -2.39 0.89 -6.68
C ALA A 142 -2.81 -0.44 -7.34
N GLY A 143 -2.58 -1.55 -6.59
CA GLY A 143 -3.03 -2.89 -6.92
C GLY A 143 -2.13 -3.64 -7.90
N LEU A 144 -2.56 -4.81 -8.35
CA LEU A 144 -1.81 -5.66 -9.29
C LEU A 144 -1.37 -4.91 -10.55
N TRP A 145 -2.29 -4.11 -11.10
CA TRP A 145 -2.21 -3.43 -12.38
C TRP A 145 -1.76 -1.98 -12.28
N GLN A 146 -1.42 -1.49 -11.08
CA GLN A 146 -0.93 -0.14 -10.79
C GLN A 146 -1.77 0.99 -11.43
N PHE A 147 -3.10 0.89 -11.33
CA PHE A 147 -3.98 1.94 -11.81
C PHE A 147 -3.81 3.24 -11.03
N MET A 148 -3.68 4.35 -11.76
CA MET A 148 -3.87 5.69 -11.18
C MET A 148 -5.36 5.94 -10.87
N PRO A 149 -5.72 6.73 -9.84
CA PRO A 149 -7.12 6.95 -9.46
C PRO A 149 -8.02 7.45 -10.60
N TYR A 150 -7.51 8.38 -11.40
CA TYR A 150 -8.24 8.91 -12.54
C TYR A 150 -8.48 7.84 -13.62
N THR A 151 -7.45 7.08 -13.96
CA THR A 151 -7.55 5.98 -14.94
C THR A 151 -8.50 4.89 -14.45
N ALA A 152 -8.41 4.51 -13.17
CA ALA A 152 -9.30 3.53 -12.56
C ALA A 152 -10.79 3.92 -12.71
N LYS A 153 -11.11 5.19 -12.46
CA LYS A 153 -12.47 5.73 -12.65
C LYS A 153 -12.97 5.59 -14.08
N LYS A 154 -12.10 5.85 -15.08
CA LYS A 154 -12.45 5.72 -16.51
C LYS A 154 -12.91 4.29 -16.84
N TYR A 155 -12.28 3.30 -16.23
CA TYR A 155 -12.59 1.87 -16.43
C TYR A 155 -13.49 1.29 -15.34
N GLY A 156 -14.34 2.11 -14.70
CA GLY A 156 -15.40 1.68 -13.80
C GLY A 156 -14.95 1.21 -12.42
N LEU A 157 -13.67 1.36 -12.04
CA LEU A 157 -13.20 0.99 -10.72
C LEU A 157 -13.51 2.09 -9.71
N ARG A 158 -14.17 1.71 -8.62
CA ARG A 158 -14.49 2.60 -7.52
C ARG A 158 -13.28 2.82 -6.62
N VAL A 159 -12.95 4.09 -6.36
CA VAL A 159 -11.87 4.51 -5.45
C VAL A 159 -12.41 5.60 -4.53
N ASP A 160 -12.64 5.24 -3.28
CA ASP A 160 -13.15 6.17 -2.27
C ASP A 160 -12.61 5.85 -0.87
N TRP A 161 -13.18 6.50 0.15
CA TRP A 161 -12.80 6.28 1.55
C TRP A 161 -13.08 4.84 2.03
N TRP A 162 -14.10 4.16 1.49
CA TRP A 162 -14.56 2.84 1.91
C TRP A 162 -13.81 1.70 1.23
N ILE A 163 -13.62 1.83 -0.08
CA ILE A 163 -13.03 0.79 -0.92
C ILE A 163 -12.07 1.39 -1.96
N ASP A 164 -11.13 0.57 -2.40
CA ASP A 164 -10.22 0.88 -3.50
C ASP A 164 -10.14 -0.33 -4.44
N GLU A 165 -11.02 -0.36 -5.45
CA GLU A 165 -11.15 -1.49 -6.38
C GLU A 165 -9.95 -1.67 -7.31
N ARG A 166 -8.98 -0.76 -7.31
CA ARG A 166 -7.68 -0.98 -7.96
C ARG A 166 -6.93 -2.15 -7.32
N ARG A 167 -7.20 -2.41 -6.03
CA ARG A 167 -6.65 -3.52 -5.25
C ARG A 167 -7.49 -4.79 -5.36
N ASP A 168 -8.68 -4.72 -5.97
CA ASP A 168 -9.47 -5.90 -6.29
C ASP A 168 -8.82 -6.64 -7.48
N PRO A 169 -8.20 -7.83 -7.29
CA PRO A 169 -7.49 -8.49 -8.35
C PRO A 169 -8.39 -8.92 -9.50
N TYR A 170 -9.66 -9.14 -9.22
CA TYR A 170 -10.64 -9.60 -10.22
C TYR A 170 -11.17 -8.43 -11.05
N LYS A 171 -11.71 -7.39 -10.40
CA LYS A 171 -12.25 -6.21 -11.10
C LYS A 171 -11.17 -5.45 -11.86
N SER A 172 -10.00 -5.26 -11.23
CA SER A 172 -8.92 -4.54 -11.89
C SER A 172 -8.33 -5.29 -13.09
N THR A 173 -8.45 -6.63 -13.14
CA THR A 173 -8.06 -7.41 -14.32
C THR A 173 -8.97 -7.12 -15.53
N TYR A 174 -10.28 -7.05 -15.35
CA TYR A 174 -11.19 -6.63 -16.45
C TYR A 174 -10.90 -5.21 -16.93
N ALA A 175 -10.68 -4.29 -15.99
CA ALA A 175 -10.32 -2.91 -16.32
C ALA A 175 -8.98 -2.83 -17.09
N ALA A 176 -7.99 -3.64 -16.72
CA ALA A 176 -6.71 -3.70 -17.41
C ALA A 176 -6.84 -4.28 -18.83
N ALA A 177 -7.64 -5.34 -18.98
CA ALA A 177 -7.92 -5.91 -20.28
C ALA A 177 -8.58 -4.90 -21.23
N GLU A 178 -9.58 -4.16 -20.75
CA GLU A 178 -10.23 -3.09 -21.52
C GLU A 178 -9.25 -1.97 -21.90
N MET A 179 -8.45 -1.51 -20.95
CA MET A 179 -7.43 -0.48 -21.20
C MET A 179 -6.41 -0.93 -22.25
N LEU A 180 -5.91 -2.17 -22.17
CA LEU A 180 -4.95 -2.70 -23.13
C LEU A 180 -5.55 -2.79 -24.53
N LYS A 181 -6.82 -3.20 -24.67
CA LYS A 181 -7.53 -3.21 -25.95
C LYS A 181 -7.65 -1.82 -26.55
N GLU A 182 -8.04 -0.82 -25.75
CA GLU A 182 -8.12 0.58 -26.21
C GLU A 182 -6.74 1.09 -26.69
N LEU A 183 -5.68 0.78 -25.92
CA LEU A 183 -4.32 1.21 -26.28
C LEU A 183 -3.83 0.55 -27.57
N TYR A 184 -4.11 -0.74 -27.74
CA TYR A 184 -3.77 -1.42 -28.98
C TYR A 184 -4.58 -0.88 -30.17
N ALA A 185 -5.86 -0.64 -29.99
CA ALA A 185 -6.69 -0.06 -31.03
C ALA A 185 -6.22 1.37 -31.44
N GLU A 186 -5.64 2.13 -30.51
CA GLU A 186 -5.09 3.46 -30.79
C GLU A 186 -3.75 3.43 -31.53
N PHE A 187 -2.84 2.52 -31.13
CA PHE A 187 -1.46 2.53 -31.62
C PHE A 187 -1.15 1.49 -32.68
N GLY A 188 -1.96 0.41 -32.79
CA GLY A 188 -1.74 -0.69 -33.74
C GLY A 188 -0.50 -1.55 -33.46
N ASP A 189 0.22 -1.27 -32.37
CA ASP A 189 1.48 -1.89 -31.98
C ASP A 189 1.49 -2.17 -30.48
N TRP A 190 1.81 -3.40 -30.08
CA TRP A 190 1.80 -3.78 -28.67
C TRP A 190 2.90 -3.12 -27.84
N TYR A 191 4.07 -2.83 -28.41
CA TYR A 191 5.15 -2.17 -27.70
C TYR A 191 4.81 -0.70 -27.43
N LEU A 192 4.16 -0.04 -28.38
CA LEU A 192 3.62 1.30 -28.18
C LEU A 192 2.45 1.30 -27.17
N ALA A 193 1.58 0.28 -27.22
CA ALA A 193 0.48 0.12 -26.28
C ALA A 193 1.01 -0.08 -24.85
N LEU A 194 2.03 -0.92 -24.64
CA LEU A 194 2.69 -1.12 -23.36
C LEU A 194 3.39 0.16 -22.87
N ALA A 195 4.09 0.86 -23.76
CA ALA A 195 4.69 2.15 -23.42
C ALA A 195 3.62 3.19 -23.03
N ALA A 196 2.46 3.16 -23.70
CA ALA A 196 1.32 4.03 -23.39
C ALA A 196 0.61 3.63 -22.08
N TYR A 197 0.58 2.35 -21.74
CA TYR A 197 0.12 1.87 -20.44
C TYR A 197 0.93 2.51 -19.30
N ASN A 198 2.26 2.46 -19.40
CA ASN A 198 3.16 3.05 -18.40
C ASN A 198 3.13 4.58 -18.38
N ALA A 199 3.29 5.24 -19.53
CA ALA A 199 3.49 6.69 -19.61
C ALA A 199 2.21 7.52 -19.76
N GLY A 200 1.13 6.86 -20.18
CA GLY A 200 -0.12 7.47 -20.65
C GLY A 200 -0.10 7.77 -22.17
N PRO A 201 -1.23 7.49 -22.87
CA PRO A 201 -1.31 7.56 -24.33
C PRO A 201 -0.97 8.95 -24.90
N GLY A 202 -1.33 10.02 -24.21
CA GLY A 202 -1.02 11.38 -24.65
C GLY A 202 0.47 11.67 -24.81
N LYS A 203 1.31 11.08 -23.95
CA LYS A 203 2.78 11.26 -24.04
C LYS A 203 3.34 10.48 -25.22
N ILE A 204 2.86 9.26 -25.47
CA ILE A 204 3.32 8.45 -26.60
C ILE A 204 2.92 9.11 -27.92
N ARG A 205 1.65 9.55 -28.07
CA ARG A 205 1.23 10.33 -29.25
C ARG A 205 2.12 11.54 -29.50
N GLN A 206 2.43 12.29 -28.44
CA GLN A 206 3.31 13.46 -28.59
C GLN A 206 4.74 13.07 -28.99
N ALA A 207 5.27 11.98 -28.46
CA ALA A 207 6.59 11.49 -28.79
C ALA A 207 6.68 11.05 -30.26
N LEU A 208 5.73 10.24 -30.74
CA LEU A 208 5.64 9.82 -32.13
C LEU A 208 5.53 11.02 -33.10
N LYS A 209 4.63 11.98 -32.79
CA LYS A 209 4.47 13.19 -33.61
C LYS A 209 5.76 14.01 -33.73
N LYS A 210 6.56 14.09 -32.63
CA LYS A 210 7.80 14.89 -32.61
C LYS A 210 8.99 14.16 -33.23
N SER A 211 9.04 12.84 -33.08
CA SER A 211 10.13 12.02 -33.60
C SER A 211 9.97 11.67 -35.06
N LYS A 212 8.73 11.59 -35.56
CA LYS A 212 8.33 11.01 -36.85
C LYS A 212 8.64 9.52 -36.99
N GLU A 213 8.87 8.84 -35.87
CA GLU A 213 8.99 7.39 -35.80
C GLU A 213 7.59 6.79 -35.64
N ASP A 214 7.41 5.54 -36.03
CA ASP A 214 6.15 4.81 -36.02
C ASP A 214 6.17 3.60 -35.06
N ASN A 215 7.35 3.24 -34.52
CA ASN A 215 7.49 2.14 -33.58
C ASN A 215 8.30 2.53 -32.33
N PHE A 216 8.16 1.70 -31.30
CA PHE A 216 8.76 1.94 -30.00
C PHE A 216 10.30 1.88 -30.00
N PHE A 217 10.89 0.90 -30.71
CA PHE A 217 12.34 0.68 -30.64
C PHE A 217 13.11 1.76 -31.39
N ASP A 218 12.63 2.20 -32.56
CA ASP A 218 13.23 3.32 -33.28
C ASP A 218 13.11 4.62 -32.49
N LEU A 219 11.97 4.83 -31.85
CA LEU A 219 11.78 5.97 -30.94
C LEU A 219 12.80 5.96 -29.79
N CYS A 220 13.19 4.79 -29.27
CA CYS A 220 14.12 4.64 -28.17
C CYS A 220 15.59 4.58 -28.60
N SER A 221 15.93 4.02 -29.77
CA SER A 221 17.30 3.83 -30.26
C SER A 221 17.93 5.15 -30.70
N ASN A 222 17.15 6.04 -31.32
CA ASN A 222 17.62 7.33 -31.82
C ASN A 222 17.96 8.28 -30.68
N LYS A 223 19.24 8.64 -30.55
CA LYS A 223 19.72 9.57 -29.48
C LYS A 223 18.96 10.89 -29.42
N LYS A 224 18.52 11.43 -30.59
CA LYS A 224 17.75 12.67 -30.65
C LYS A 224 16.32 12.52 -30.11
N ASN A 225 15.72 11.35 -30.27
CA ASN A 225 14.33 11.04 -29.91
C ASN A 225 14.18 10.59 -28.45
N ARG A 226 15.24 10.05 -27.84
CA ARG A 226 15.23 9.65 -26.41
C ARG A 226 14.69 10.71 -25.46
N ARG A 227 14.87 11.99 -25.75
CA ARG A 227 14.36 13.12 -24.94
C ARG A 227 12.84 13.21 -24.86
N TYR A 228 12.11 12.57 -25.77
CA TYR A 228 10.65 12.61 -25.79
C TYR A 228 10.01 11.61 -24.84
N LEU A 229 10.75 10.57 -24.41
CA LEU A 229 10.32 9.61 -23.43
C LEU A 229 11.21 9.64 -22.18
N ARG A 230 10.60 9.52 -21.00
CA ARG A 230 11.35 9.35 -19.75
C ARG A 230 12.15 8.04 -19.78
N LEU A 231 13.22 7.98 -19.00
CA LEU A 231 14.05 6.78 -18.87
C LEU A 231 13.21 5.56 -18.45
N GLU A 232 12.35 5.72 -17.45
CA GLU A 232 11.39 4.71 -16.98
C GLU A 232 10.59 4.10 -18.13
N THR A 233 9.96 4.93 -18.97
CA THR A 233 9.15 4.45 -20.11
C THR A 233 9.99 3.73 -21.16
N ARG A 234 11.21 4.21 -21.44
CA ARG A 234 12.14 3.54 -22.39
C ARG A 234 12.59 2.17 -21.90
N HIS A 235 12.68 1.99 -20.59
CA HIS A 235 13.06 0.72 -19.96
C HIS A 235 11.88 -0.21 -19.70
N TYR A 236 10.65 0.27 -19.76
CA TYR A 236 9.46 -0.49 -19.39
C TYR A 236 9.24 -1.71 -20.30
N VAL A 237 9.25 -1.51 -21.62
CA VAL A 237 9.08 -2.61 -22.58
C VAL A 237 10.22 -3.62 -22.50
N PRO A 238 11.52 -3.23 -22.54
CA PRO A 238 12.62 -4.17 -22.36
C PRO A 238 12.56 -4.94 -21.03
N LYS A 239 12.14 -4.30 -19.95
CA LYS A 239 11.92 -4.93 -18.63
C LYS A 239 10.85 -6.02 -18.74
N PHE A 240 9.72 -5.71 -19.35
CA PHE A 240 8.63 -6.67 -19.55
C PHE A 240 9.07 -7.86 -20.43
N LEU A 241 9.78 -7.61 -21.51
CA LEU A 241 10.32 -8.67 -22.37
C LEU A 241 11.33 -9.57 -21.65
N ALA A 242 12.17 -8.99 -20.79
CA ALA A 242 13.08 -9.77 -19.95
C ALA A 242 12.31 -10.69 -18.98
N ILE A 243 11.23 -10.18 -18.38
CA ILE A 243 10.34 -10.98 -17.53
C ILE A 243 9.71 -12.12 -18.33
N LEU A 244 9.18 -11.85 -19.50
CA LEU A 244 8.61 -12.87 -20.39
C LEU A 244 9.63 -13.97 -20.71
N LYS A 245 10.86 -13.58 -21.05
CA LYS A 245 11.95 -14.52 -21.33
C LYS A 245 12.21 -15.44 -20.14
N ILE A 246 12.25 -14.89 -18.93
CA ILE A 246 12.47 -15.67 -17.70
C ILE A 246 11.27 -16.60 -17.43
N VAL A 247 10.05 -16.10 -17.51
CA VAL A 247 8.84 -16.89 -17.20
C VAL A 247 8.64 -18.05 -18.16
N ARG A 248 9.06 -17.92 -19.40
CA ARG A 248 9.01 -19.00 -20.40
C ARG A 248 10.06 -20.09 -20.20
N HIS A 249 11.14 -19.78 -19.49
CA HIS A 249 12.29 -20.67 -19.29
C HIS A 249 12.62 -20.89 -17.81
N LEU A 250 11.58 -20.92 -16.94
CA LEU A 250 11.76 -21.01 -15.49
C LEU A 250 12.63 -22.19 -15.05
N GLU A 251 12.31 -23.39 -15.53
CA GLU A 251 13.02 -24.62 -15.15
C GLU A 251 14.48 -24.59 -15.59
N GLU A 252 14.76 -24.14 -16.81
CA GLU A 252 16.10 -24.00 -17.35
C GLU A 252 16.95 -23.00 -16.55
N LEU A 253 16.30 -21.97 -16.02
CA LEU A 253 16.91 -20.94 -15.16
C LEU A 253 16.91 -21.33 -13.67
N GLY A 254 16.47 -22.56 -13.34
CA GLY A 254 16.44 -23.08 -11.98
C GLY A 254 15.41 -22.40 -11.09
N PHE A 255 14.30 -21.92 -11.64
CA PHE A 255 13.11 -21.51 -10.90
C PHE A 255 12.07 -22.64 -10.89
N GLU A 256 11.20 -22.64 -9.90
CA GLU A 256 10.05 -23.52 -9.88
C GLU A 256 9.06 -23.13 -10.99
N PRO A 257 8.46 -24.09 -11.70
CA PRO A 257 7.46 -23.83 -12.72
C PRO A 257 6.21 -23.20 -12.13
N LEU A 258 5.48 -22.43 -12.95
CA LEU A 258 4.19 -21.91 -12.57
C LEU A 258 3.14 -23.02 -12.54
N ASN A 259 2.38 -23.10 -11.46
CA ASN A 259 1.21 -23.96 -11.40
C ASN A 259 0.03 -23.30 -12.12
N TRP A 260 -0.44 -23.92 -13.19
CA TRP A 260 -1.59 -23.47 -13.98
C TRP A 260 -2.89 -24.13 -13.57
N GLU A 261 -2.87 -25.02 -12.57
CA GLU A 261 -4.09 -25.58 -12.03
C GLU A 261 -4.97 -24.46 -11.49
N GLU A 262 -6.27 -24.56 -11.77
CA GLU A 262 -7.21 -23.58 -11.23
C GLU A 262 -7.13 -23.57 -9.70
N THR A 263 -6.70 -22.44 -9.16
CA THR A 263 -6.85 -22.21 -7.72
C THR A 263 -8.34 -22.30 -7.37
N PRO A 264 -8.72 -22.86 -6.21
CA PRO A 264 -10.12 -22.97 -5.80
C PRO A 264 -10.81 -21.63 -6.01
N THR A 265 -11.83 -21.63 -6.84
CA THR A 265 -12.56 -20.42 -7.23
C THR A 265 -13.10 -19.76 -5.96
N GLN A 266 -12.67 -18.54 -5.68
CA GLN A 266 -13.24 -17.76 -4.58
C GLN A 266 -14.72 -17.51 -4.88
N ALA A 267 -15.59 -17.88 -3.96
CA ALA A 267 -17.00 -17.58 -4.08
C ALA A 267 -17.23 -16.05 -3.98
N LYS A 268 -18.12 -15.54 -4.82
CA LYS A 268 -18.54 -14.13 -4.80
C LYS A 268 -19.79 -14.00 -3.93
N LEU A 269 -19.75 -13.10 -2.96
CA LEU A 269 -20.90 -12.82 -2.10
C LEU A 269 -21.19 -11.32 -2.09
N SER A 270 -22.46 -10.95 -2.34
CA SER A 270 -22.89 -9.57 -2.20
C SER A 270 -23.10 -9.22 -0.73
N ILE A 271 -22.52 -8.10 -0.30
CA ILE A 271 -22.64 -7.56 1.05
C ILE A 271 -23.52 -6.31 0.99
N PRO A 272 -24.62 -6.26 1.76
CA PRO A 272 -25.49 -5.10 1.82
C PRO A 272 -24.78 -3.83 2.31
N PRO A 273 -25.36 -2.65 2.00
CA PRO A 273 -24.85 -1.37 2.50
C PRO A 273 -24.80 -1.32 4.03
N SER A 274 -23.79 -0.59 4.56
CA SER A 274 -23.62 -0.35 6.00
C SER A 274 -23.49 -1.62 6.86
N THR A 275 -23.06 -2.74 6.27
CA THR A 275 -22.79 -3.99 6.99
C THR A 275 -21.52 -3.86 7.82
N ASP A 276 -21.55 -4.35 9.05
CA ASP A 276 -20.39 -4.47 9.93
C ASP A 276 -19.47 -5.61 9.45
N LEU A 277 -18.45 -5.27 8.67
CA LEU A 277 -17.51 -6.23 8.09
C LEU A 277 -16.57 -6.86 9.11
N LEU A 278 -16.32 -6.17 10.24
CA LEU A 278 -15.53 -6.77 11.32
C LEU A 278 -16.33 -7.89 12.00
N ALA A 279 -17.60 -7.64 12.33
CA ALA A 279 -18.47 -8.68 12.87
C ALA A 279 -18.72 -9.80 11.87
N PHE A 280 -18.83 -9.47 10.59
CA PHE A 280 -18.92 -10.45 9.51
C PHE A 280 -17.68 -11.35 9.47
N ALA A 281 -16.48 -10.78 9.49
CA ALA A 281 -15.23 -11.53 9.53
C ALA A 281 -15.16 -12.44 10.77
N GLN A 282 -15.53 -11.93 11.95
CA GLN A 282 -15.57 -12.69 13.19
C GLN A 282 -16.54 -13.87 13.13
N ALA A 283 -17.70 -13.69 12.50
CA ALA A 283 -18.67 -14.77 12.28
C ALA A 283 -18.12 -15.89 11.39
N LEU A 284 -17.20 -15.56 10.47
CA LEU A 284 -16.47 -16.52 9.65
C LEU A 284 -15.31 -17.21 10.41
N GLY A 285 -15.05 -16.84 11.67
CA GLY A 285 -13.89 -17.27 12.43
C GLY A 285 -12.57 -16.58 12.00
N TRP A 286 -12.65 -15.43 11.36
CA TRP A 286 -11.51 -14.67 10.87
C TRP A 286 -11.26 -13.42 11.71
N ASN A 287 -9.99 -13.06 11.83
CA ASN A 287 -9.61 -11.71 12.22
C ASN A 287 -9.73 -10.76 11.00
N TRP A 288 -9.62 -9.46 11.24
CA TRP A 288 -9.72 -8.43 10.21
C TRP A 288 -8.66 -8.56 9.09
N ASN A 289 -7.43 -8.92 9.44
CA ASN A 289 -6.35 -9.08 8.47
C ASN A 289 -6.64 -10.25 7.54
N ARG A 290 -7.10 -11.39 8.08
CA ARG A 290 -7.48 -12.55 7.25
C ARG A 290 -8.62 -12.24 6.28
N PHE A 291 -9.61 -11.47 6.71
CA PHE A 291 -10.67 -11.00 5.79
C PHE A 291 -10.10 -10.14 4.66
N ARG A 292 -9.19 -9.21 4.96
CA ARG A 292 -8.56 -8.34 3.98
C ARG A 292 -7.59 -9.07 3.05
N GLU A 293 -6.96 -10.15 3.47
CA GLU A 293 -6.14 -10.99 2.57
C GLU A 293 -6.96 -11.49 1.37
N HIS A 294 -8.23 -11.85 1.58
CA HIS A 294 -9.14 -12.21 0.50
C HIS A 294 -9.76 -10.99 -0.20
N ASN A 295 -9.85 -9.87 0.49
CA ASN A 295 -10.54 -8.66 0.05
C ASN A 295 -9.66 -7.40 0.20
N PRO A 296 -8.53 -7.30 -0.50
CA PRO A 296 -7.54 -6.22 -0.30
C PRO A 296 -8.08 -4.84 -0.69
N PHE A 297 -9.16 -4.77 -1.45
CA PHE A 297 -9.83 -3.54 -1.84
C PHE A 297 -10.67 -2.91 -0.71
N VAL A 298 -11.01 -3.68 0.33
CA VAL A 298 -11.79 -3.18 1.46
C VAL A 298 -10.90 -2.39 2.41
N ARG A 299 -11.23 -1.13 2.60
CA ARG A 299 -10.44 -0.18 3.41
C ARG A 299 -11.00 0.03 4.81
N ARG A 300 -12.27 -0.29 5.05
CA ARG A 300 -12.97 0.00 6.31
C ARG A 300 -13.72 -1.22 6.83
N MET A 301 -13.88 -1.27 8.14
CA MET A 301 -14.58 -2.35 8.85
C MET A 301 -16.11 -2.31 8.67
N VAL A 302 -16.58 -1.48 7.74
CA VAL A 302 -17.98 -1.31 7.40
C VAL A 302 -18.10 -1.17 5.90
N SER A 303 -19.09 -1.81 5.29
CA SER A 303 -19.36 -1.65 3.86
C SER A 303 -19.89 -0.24 3.54
N PRO A 304 -19.71 0.25 2.31
CA PRO A 304 -20.24 1.55 1.89
C PRO A 304 -21.74 1.67 2.15
N PRO A 305 -22.26 2.86 2.54
CA PRO A 305 -23.68 3.05 2.78
C PRO A 305 -24.51 3.28 1.50
N ASP A 306 -23.86 3.44 0.36
CA ASP A 306 -24.47 3.86 -0.91
C ASP A 306 -24.61 2.74 -1.94
N GLY A 307 -24.30 1.52 -1.58
CA GLY A 307 -24.45 0.38 -2.46
C GLY A 307 -23.84 -0.89 -1.90
N GLU A 308 -24.15 -1.98 -2.52
CA GLU A 308 -23.58 -3.28 -2.20
C GLU A 308 -22.14 -3.37 -2.68
N ILE A 309 -21.35 -4.21 -2.01
CA ILE A 309 -20.02 -4.61 -2.46
C ILE A 309 -19.96 -6.12 -2.62
N THR A 310 -19.19 -6.59 -3.59
CA THR A 310 -18.89 -8.01 -3.73
C THR A 310 -17.63 -8.33 -2.94
N VAL A 311 -17.71 -9.29 -2.03
CA VAL A 311 -16.55 -9.86 -1.34
C VAL A 311 -16.24 -11.28 -1.85
N TYR A 312 -15.00 -11.71 -1.65
CA TYR A 312 -14.50 -13.00 -2.08
C TYR A 312 -14.20 -13.86 -0.87
N LEU A 313 -14.68 -15.10 -0.89
CA LEU A 313 -14.58 -16.06 0.21
C LEU A 313 -14.27 -17.44 -0.34
N PRO A 314 -13.54 -18.29 0.38
CA PRO A 314 -13.48 -19.72 0.11
C PRO A 314 -14.88 -20.33 0.15
N GLN A 315 -15.15 -21.33 -0.69
CA GLN A 315 -16.49 -21.91 -0.85
C GLN A 315 -17.06 -22.44 0.47
N GLU A 316 -16.23 -23.01 1.33
CA GLU A 316 -16.62 -23.55 2.64
C GLU A 316 -17.10 -22.49 3.65
N LYS A 317 -16.84 -21.21 3.39
CA LYS A 317 -17.27 -20.10 4.26
C LYS A 317 -18.60 -19.46 3.82
N VAL A 318 -19.09 -19.78 2.63
CA VAL A 318 -20.28 -19.12 2.04
C VAL A 318 -21.52 -19.32 2.90
N GLU A 319 -21.74 -20.51 3.42
CA GLU A 319 -22.92 -20.81 4.23
C GLU A 319 -22.94 -20.01 5.54
N LEU A 320 -21.81 -19.95 6.23
CA LEU A 320 -21.66 -19.13 7.45
C LEU A 320 -21.88 -17.63 7.14
N ALA A 321 -21.40 -17.19 5.99
CA ALA A 321 -21.56 -15.80 5.54
C ALA A 321 -23.04 -15.47 5.29
N ARG A 322 -23.79 -16.34 4.61
CA ARG A 322 -25.23 -16.15 4.37
C ARG A 322 -26.03 -16.12 5.66
N GLN A 323 -25.75 -17.05 6.57
CA GLN A 323 -26.41 -17.09 7.89
C GLN A 323 -26.18 -15.82 8.70
N PHE A 324 -24.99 -15.20 8.58
CA PHE A 324 -24.72 -13.92 9.23
C PHE A 324 -25.58 -12.81 8.63
N LEU A 325 -25.67 -12.75 7.29
CA LEU A 325 -26.41 -11.68 6.59
C LEU A 325 -27.93 -11.80 6.79
N GLU A 326 -28.46 -13.01 6.95
CA GLU A 326 -29.89 -13.26 7.21
C GLU A 326 -30.29 -12.91 8.66
N LYS A 327 -29.36 -12.99 9.60
CA LYS A 327 -29.62 -12.62 10.98
C LYS A 327 -29.58 -11.08 11.10
N GLU A 328 -30.74 -10.43 11.02
CA GLU A 328 -30.94 -8.96 11.08
C GLU A 328 -30.43 -8.24 12.36
N LYS A 329 -29.60 -8.85 13.16
CA LYS A 329 -29.02 -8.16 14.31
C LYS A 329 -27.92 -7.20 13.84
N LYS A 330 -28.22 -5.90 13.81
CA LYS A 330 -27.22 -4.84 13.63
C LYS A 330 -26.08 -5.04 14.63
N SER A 331 -25.02 -5.67 14.18
CA SER A 331 -23.77 -5.72 14.93
C SER A 331 -23.12 -4.35 14.84
N TYR A 332 -22.41 -3.95 15.90
CA TYR A 332 -21.74 -2.64 15.98
C TYR A 332 -20.24 -2.76 16.19
N ALA A 333 -19.65 -3.93 15.90
CA ALA A 333 -18.22 -4.14 16.09
C ALA A 333 -17.37 -3.20 15.22
N GLY A 334 -17.83 -2.88 13.99
CA GLY A 334 -17.21 -1.93 13.07
C GLY A 334 -17.63 -0.48 13.28
N PHE A 335 -18.46 -0.18 14.29
CA PHE A 335 -18.97 1.16 14.56
C PHE A 335 -18.75 1.59 16.01
N ILE A 336 -18.68 2.91 16.23
CA ILE A 336 -18.71 3.55 17.55
C ILE A 336 -20.02 4.27 17.70
N ARG A 337 -20.73 4.04 18.82
CA ARG A 337 -21.83 4.89 19.24
C ARG A 337 -21.27 6.09 20.01
N TYR A 338 -21.30 7.26 19.38
CA TYR A 338 -20.80 8.49 19.96
C TYR A 338 -21.93 9.40 20.38
N LYS A 339 -21.96 9.76 21.66
CA LYS A 339 -22.91 10.77 22.18
C LYS A 339 -22.29 12.16 22.04
N VAL A 340 -22.90 13.01 21.22
CA VAL A 340 -22.44 14.38 20.97
C VAL A 340 -22.39 15.16 22.29
N ARG A 341 -21.28 15.82 22.55
CA ARG A 341 -21.05 16.65 23.73
C ARG A 341 -21.21 18.11 23.37
N SER A 342 -21.45 18.97 24.41
CA SER A 342 -21.41 20.41 24.21
C SER A 342 -20.05 20.84 23.65
N GLY A 343 -20.05 21.68 22.61
CA GLY A 343 -18.84 22.12 21.91
C GLY A 343 -18.33 21.18 20.79
N ASP A 344 -18.94 20.01 20.60
CA ASP A 344 -18.61 19.16 19.44
C ASP A 344 -19.17 19.76 18.14
N SER A 345 -18.42 19.56 17.07
CA SER A 345 -18.82 19.83 15.70
C SER A 345 -18.48 18.63 14.83
N LEU A 346 -19.09 18.51 13.64
CA LEU A 346 -18.72 17.46 12.68
C LEU A 346 -17.23 17.53 12.35
N TRP A 347 -16.65 18.73 12.33
CA TRP A 347 -15.23 18.92 12.10
C TRP A 347 -14.34 18.34 13.22
N THR A 348 -14.69 18.63 14.50
CA THR A 348 -13.92 18.10 15.64
C THR A 348 -14.03 16.59 15.76
N ILE A 349 -15.22 16.04 15.46
CA ILE A 349 -15.48 14.59 15.45
C ILE A 349 -14.75 13.94 14.28
N SER A 350 -14.83 14.52 13.08
CA SER A 350 -14.10 14.06 11.88
C SER A 350 -12.60 13.93 12.15
N ARG A 351 -11.98 14.97 12.71
CA ARG A 351 -10.55 14.94 13.08
C ARG A 351 -10.22 13.92 14.16
N ARG A 352 -11.07 13.77 15.16
CA ARG A 352 -10.86 12.83 16.27
C ARG A 352 -10.85 11.38 15.81
N TYR A 353 -11.77 11.04 14.92
CA TYR A 353 -11.98 9.66 14.47
C TYR A 353 -11.42 9.35 13.08
N GLY A 354 -10.82 10.32 12.40
CA GLY A 354 -10.29 10.13 11.04
C GLY A 354 -11.36 9.83 9.98
N VAL A 355 -12.62 10.23 10.24
CA VAL A 355 -13.76 9.96 9.35
C VAL A 355 -14.18 11.26 8.65
N PRO A 356 -14.21 11.32 7.32
CA PRO A 356 -14.62 12.52 6.59
C PRO A 356 -16.02 13.01 6.98
N ILE A 357 -16.23 14.34 7.01
CA ILE A 357 -17.52 14.94 7.38
C ILE A 357 -18.65 14.44 6.49
N ALA A 358 -18.39 14.29 5.17
CA ALA A 358 -19.37 13.75 4.23
C ALA A 358 -19.81 12.33 4.61
N VAL A 359 -18.87 11.49 5.08
CA VAL A 359 -19.15 10.12 5.55
C VAL A 359 -19.97 10.14 6.84
N LEU A 360 -19.58 10.98 7.82
CA LEU A 360 -20.36 11.14 9.07
C LEU A 360 -21.79 11.58 8.79
N LYS A 361 -21.97 12.53 7.87
CA LYS A 361 -23.30 12.99 7.47
C LYS A 361 -24.13 11.87 6.83
N LYS A 362 -23.52 11.13 5.92
CA LYS A 362 -24.22 10.09 5.14
C LYS A 362 -24.68 8.92 6.01
N ILE A 363 -23.81 8.44 6.93
CA ILE A 363 -24.15 7.32 7.83
C ILE A 363 -25.23 7.71 8.87
N ASN A 364 -25.26 8.99 9.26
CA ASN A 364 -26.18 9.47 10.29
C ASN A 364 -27.36 10.25 9.72
N ASP A 365 -27.58 10.23 8.40
CA ASP A 365 -28.65 10.94 7.67
C ASP A 365 -28.72 12.43 8.00
N LEU A 366 -27.56 13.07 8.23
CA LEU A 366 -27.50 14.47 8.60
C LEU A 366 -27.60 15.38 7.37
N LYS A 367 -28.67 16.16 7.30
CA LYS A 367 -28.91 17.10 6.19
C LYS A 367 -27.99 18.33 6.23
N ASN A 368 -27.56 18.76 7.41
CA ASN A 368 -26.69 19.93 7.63
C ASN A 368 -25.53 19.58 8.57
N ASN A 369 -24.74 20.59 8.95
CA ASN A 369 -23.59 20.41 9.83
C ASN A 369 -23.92 20.66 11.32
N LEU A 370 -25.17 20.92 11.66
CA LEU A 370 -25.59 21.22 13.02
C LEU A 370 -25.71 19.92 13.83
N LEU A 371 -25.03 19.88 14.96
CA LEU A 371 -25.12 18.79 15.93
C LEU A 371 -25.77 19.30 17.22
N HIS A 372 -26.71 18.55 17.75
CA HIS A 372 -27.28 18.85 19.06
C HIS A 372 -26.60 18.00 20.14
N PRO A 373 -26.26 18.58 21.31
CA PRO A 373 -25.74 17.80 22.42
C PRO A 373 -26.70 16.64 22.78
N ASN A 374 -26.11 15.52 23.19
CA ASN A 374 -26.80 14.25 23.48
C ASN A 374 -27.30 13.47 22.25
N THR A 375 -27.21 13.99 21.02
CA THR A 375 -27.48 13.20 19.82
C THR A 375 -26.51 12.01 19.75
N LEU A 376 -27.01 10.83 19.40
CA LEU A 376 -26.18 9.66 19.16
C LEU A 376 -25.76 9.63 17.68
N LEU A 377 -24.46 9.64 17.45
CA LEU A 377 -23.88 9.43 16.13
C LEU A 377 -23.29 8.02 16.03
N ILE A 378 -23.46 7.42 14.87
CA ILE A 378 -22.76 6.20 14.45
C ILE A 378 -21.50 6.64 13.70
N ILE A 379 -20.32 6.25 14.20
CA ILE A 379 -19.04 6.58 13.62
C ILE A 379 -18.38 5.29 13.20
N PRO A 380 -18.04 5.11 11.90
CA PRO A 380 -17.31 3.94 11.46
C PRO A 380 -15.91 3.88 12.09
N ARG A 381 -15.47 2.70 12.49
CA ARG A 381 -14.11 2.51 12.96
C ARG A 381 -13.14 2.63 11.79
N GLY A 382 -12.14 3.48 11.92
CA GLY A 382 -11.02 3.58 11.01
C GLY A 382 -9.90 2.60 11.40
N ASP A 383 -8.95 2.35 10.48
CA ASP A 383 -7.81 1.44 10.72
C ASP A 383 -6.90 1.87 11.90
N ARG A 384 -7.01 3.11 12.37
CA ARG A 384 -6.26 3.60 13.55
C ARG A 384 -6.71 3.01 14.88
N GLU A 385 -7.83 2.31 14.92
CA GLU A 385 -8.39 1.80 16.18
C GLU A 385 -7.85 0.43 16.62
N SER A 386 -7.09 -0.29 15.83
CA SER A 386 -6.38 -1.48 16.32
C SER A 386 -5.43 -1.16 17.47
N GLU A 387 -4.78 0.03 17.46
CA GLU A 387 -3.99 0.54 18.58
C GLU A 387 -4.84 1.16 19.70
N GLU A 388 -5.94 1.86 19.37
CA GLU A 388 -6.82 2.46 20.37
C GLU A 388 -7.72 1.45 21.08
N ASN A 389 -8.04 0.29 20.48
CA ASN A 389 -8.80 -0.77 21.16
C ASN A 389 -7.97 -1.48 22.24
N VAL A 390 -6.67 -1.63 22.05
CA VAL A 390 -5.75 -1.98 23.15
C VAL A 390 -5.81 -0.90 24.23
N LEU A 391 -6.00 0.35 23.86
CA LEU A 391 -6.06 1.51 24.75
C LEU A 391 -7.45 1.74 25.36
N ALA A 392 -8.54 1.36 24.67
CA ALA A 392 -9.89 1.40 25.24
C ALA A 392 -10.11 0.28 26.27
N SER A 393 -9.50 -0.90 26.08
CA SER A 393 -9.45 -1.94 27.13
C SER A 393 -8.67 -1.47 28.36
N VAL A 394 -7.71 -0.57 28.19
CA VAL A 394 -7.02 0.12 29.28
C VAL A 394 -7.91 1.19 29.92
N ARG A 395 -8.81 1.85 29.17
CA ARG A 395 -9.75 2.88 29.71
C ARG A 395 -10.93 2.29 30.49
N THR A 396 -11.45 1.12 30.13
CA THR A 396 -12.47 0.41 30.91
C THR A 396 -11.91 -0.16 32.23
N SER A 397 -10.59 -0.29 32.33
CA SER A 397 -9.91 -0.53 33.60
C SER A 397 -9.56 0.75 34.37
N ALA A 398 -9.87 1.93 33.82
CA ALA A 398 -9.54 3.27 34.39
C ALA A 398 -10.41 3.70 35.61
N GLN A 399 -11.22 2.81 36.17
CA GLN A 399 -11.60 2.91 37.59
C GLN A 399 -10.48 2.47 38.55
N LYS A 400 -9.29 2.11 38.01
CA LYS A 400 -8.12 1.84 38.85
C LYS A 400 -7.50 3.13 39.36
N ARG A 401 -7.36 3.22 40.68
CA ARG A 401 -6.76 4.37 41.42
C ARG A 401 -5.35 4.65 40.87
N ALA A 402 -4.98 5.94 40.76
CA ALA A 402 -3.63 6.36 40.42
C ALA A 402 -2.61 5.63 41.33
N ASN A 403 -1.56 5.06 40.74
CA ASN A 403 -0.58 4.22 41.44
C ASN A 403 0.84 4.83 41.45
N TYR A 404 0.98 6.05 40.92
CA TYR A 404 2.25 6.77 40.91
C TYR A 404 2.02 8.28 41.12
N GLU A 405 2.84 8.90 41.97
CA GLU A 405 2.89 10.34 42.17
C GLU A 405 4.19 10.92 41.64
N VAL A 406 4.08 11.95 40.80
CA VAL A 406 5.21 12.59 40.11
C VAL A 406 6.10 13.29 41.11
N LYS A 407 7.40 12.95 41.10
CA LYS A 407 8.42 13.53 41.99
C LYS A 407 9.22 14.63 41.27
N ALA A 408 9.97 15.41 42.01
CA ALA A 408 10.90 16.39 41.45
C ALA A 408 11.92 15.71 40.53
N GLY A 409 12.09 16.22 39.31
CA GLY A 409 12.97 15.64 38.29
C GLY A 409 12.33 14.56 37.41
N ASP A 410 11.09 14.16 37.68
CA ASP A 410 10.39 13.21 36.82
C ASP A 410 9.97 13.83 35.49
N THR A 411 10.08 13.01 34.47
CA THR A 411 9.55 13.26 33.14
C THR A 411 8.70 12.06 32.71
N LEU A 412 7.79 12.25 31.75
CA LEU A 412 7.05 11.12 31.18
C LEU A 412 8.01 10.02 30.66
N TRP A 413 9.17 10.44 30.22
CA TRP A 413 10.20 9.53 29.71
C TRP A 413 10.86 8.72 30.85
N SER A 414 11.28 9.37 31.97
CA SER A 414 11.87 8.65 33.10
C SER A 414 10.90 7.66 33.73
N ILE A 415 9.63 8.09 33.89
CA ILE A 415 8.54 7.26 34.42
C ILE A 415 8.25 6.09 33.46
N SER A 416 8.19 6.35 32.16
CA SER A 416 7.95 5.30 31.16
C SER A 416 9.02 4.20 31.18
N ARG A 417 10.29 4.59 31.40
CA ARG A 417 11.39 3.63 31.54
C ARG A 417 11.34 2.84 32.84
N GLN A 418 11.08 3.53 33.94
CA GLN A 418 10.99 2.91 35.27
C GLN A 418 9.94 1.79 35.27
N PHE A 419 8.79 2.04 34.66
CA PHE A 419 7.65 1.10 34.65
C PHE A 419 7.52 0.28 33.38
N LYS A 420 8.47 0.38 32.44
CA LYS A 420 8.51 -0.38 31.18
C LYS A 420 7.24 -0.21 30.32
N VAL A 421 6.66 0.97 30.33
CA VAL A 421 5.52 1.38 29.50
C VAL A 421 5.99 2.44 28.49
N SER A 422 5.34 2.57 27.33
CA SER A 422 5.72 3.63 26.40
C SER A 422 5.23 5.00 26.88
N VAL A 423 5.94 6.09 26.53
CA VAL A 423 5.49 7.46 26.81
C VAL A 423 4.10 7.71 26.23
N LYS A 424 3.82 7.18 25.05
CA LYS A 424 2.51 7.26 24.38
C LYS A 424 1.43 6.58 25.23
N THR A 425 1.69 5.35 25.68
CA THR A 425 0.79 4.60 26.57
C THR A 425 0.52 5.35 27.87
N LEU A 426 1.58 5.91 28.49
CA LEU A 426 1.47 6.66 29.74
C LEU A 426 0.65 7.95 29.57
N LYS A 427 0.86 8.69 28.48
CA LYS A 427 0.06 9.89 28.15
C LYS A 427 -1.42 9.56 27.98
N ILE A 428 -1.72 8.51 27.24
CA ILE A 428 -3.10 8.11 26.92
C ILE A 428 -3.80 7.58 28.17
N ALA A 429 -3.14 6.72 28.95
CA ALA A 429 -3.69 6.16 30.19
C ALA A 429 -4.07 7.24 31.20
N ASN A 430 -3.44 8.43 31.10
CA ASN A 430 -3.66 9.56 32.01
C ASN A 430 -4.36 10.77 31.34
N GLY A 431 -4.78 10.67 30.09
CA GLY A 431 -5.44 11.77 29.37
C GLY A 431 -4.55 13.00 29.14
N LEU A 432 -3.22 12.83 29.10
CA LEU A 432 -2.27 13.93 28.97
C LEU A 432 -2.13 14.41 27.53
N THR A 433 -2.46 15.66 27.28
CA THR A 433 -2.31 16.32 25.98
C THR A 433 -0.90 16.87 25.75
N SER A 434 -0.17 17.19 26.82
CA SER A 434 1.21 17.67 26.77
C SER A 434 2.19 16.70 27.44
N SER A 435 3.50 16.97 27.32
CA SER A 435 4.53 16.18 28.00
C SER A 435 4.95 16.80 29.36
N ARG A 436 4.35 17.92 29.77
CA ARG A 436 4.64 18.56 31.04
C ARG A 436 3.93 17.82 32.16
N LEU A 437 4.66 17.57 33.26
CA LEU A 437 4.16 16.98 34.48
C LEU A 437 4.33 18.01 35.62
N SER A 438 3.43 18.00 36.59
CA SER A 438 3.55 18.78 37.83
C SER A 438 3.98 17.86 38.96
N ILE A 439 4.85 18.34 39.83
CA ILE A 439 5.22 17.61 41.07
C ILE A 439 3.96 17.36 41.88
N GLY A 440 3.79 16.13 42.39
CA GLY A 440 2.58 15.70 43.10
C GLY A 440 1.42 15.26 42.19
N GLN A 441 1.56 15.36 40.85
CA GLN A 441 0.56 14.89 39.93
C GLN A 441 0.43 13.37 40.04
N LYS A 442 -0.80 12.89 40.22
CA LYS A 442 -1.08 11.44 40.30
C LYS A 442 -1.29 10.85 38.90
N LEU A 443 -0.49 9.84 38.58
CA LEU A 443 -0.55 9.12 37.33
C LEU A 443 -0.97 7.67 37.55
N TYR A 444 -1.75 7.16 36.62
CA TYR A 444 -2.01 5.73 36.48
C TYR A 444 -0.95 5.13 35.59
N ILE A 445 -0.22 4.14 36.06
CA ILE A 445 0.75 3.36 35.32
C ILE A 445 0.10 2.02 34.94
N PRO A 446 -0.20 1.75 33.67
CA PRO A 446 -0.82 0.51 33.25
C PRO A 446 0.15 -0.67 33.39
N ASP A 447 -0.30 -1.75 34.04
CA ASP A 447 0.41 -3.02 34.05
C ASP A 447 0.04 -3.83 32.80
N LEU A 448 0.96 -3.93 31.86
CA LEU A 448 0.75 -4.59 30.56
C LEU A 448 1.00 -6.11 30.59
N GLY A 449 1.03 -6.74 31.76
CA GLY A 449 1.14 -8.22 31.95
C GLY A 449 2.16 -8.90 31.04
N GLY A 450 2.98 -9.76 31.56
CA GLY A 450 4.20 -10.43 31.02
C GLY A 450 4.34 -10.88 29.56
N GLN A 451 3.39 -10.67 28.66
CA GLN A 451 3.50 -11.10 27.26
C GLN A 451 4.32 -10.15 26.37
N GLN A 452 4.23 -8.83 26.58
CA GLN A 452 5.03 -7.87 25.80
C GLN A 452 6.50 -7.82 26.24
N THR A 453 6.81 -8.21 27.47
CA THR A 453 8.19 -8.30 27.98
C THR A 453 9.00 -9.42 27.34
N ARG A 454 8.36 -10.44 26.78
CA ARG A 454 9.06 -11.57 26.13
C ARG A 454 9.49 -11.21 24.71
N LEU A 455 8.62 -10.60 23.92
CA LEU A 455 8.93 -10.13 22.56
C LEU A 455 9.97 -9.00 22.57
N ALA A 456 9.84 -8.02 23.46
CA ALA A 456 10.83 -6.94 23.62
C ALA A 456 12.21 -7.45 24.11
N ARG A 457 12.28 -8.53 24.90
CA ARG A 457 13.56 -9.13 25.31
C ARG A 457 14.26 -9.91 24.21
N GLU A 458 13.52 -10.51 23.29
CA GLU A 458 14.08 -11.21 22.13
C GLU A 458 14.59 -10.23 21.08
N GLU A 459 13.87 -9.12 20.83
CA GLU A 459 14.32 -8.06 19.93
C GLU A 459 15.56 -7.34 20.48
N VAL A 460 15.59 -7.00 21.77
CA VAL A 460 16.75 -6.34 22.37
C VAL A 460 18.01 -7.22 22.33
N LYS A 461 17.88 -8.56 22.45
CA LYS A 461 19.02 -9.47 22.31
C LYS A 461 19.57 -9.54 20.88
N LYS A 462 18.73 -9.39 19.86
CA LYS A 462 19.16 -9.35 18.44
C LYS A 462 19.90 -8.05 18.06
N PHE A 463 19.63 -6.94 18.77
CA PHE A 463 20.21 -5.62 18.45
C PHE A 463 21.56 -5.30 19.07
N HIS A 464 22.09 -6.15 19.96
CA HIS A 464 23.37 -5.95 20.62
C HIS A 464 24.43 -6.99 20.21
N GLN A 465 24.35 -7.53 18.99
CA GLN A 465 25.40 -8.40 18.44
C GLN A 465 26.49 -7.51 17.82
N GLY A 466 27.63 -7.41 18.49
CA GLY A 466 28.81 -6.67 18.00
C GLY A 466 29.67 -6.12 19.13
N GLN A 467 30.88 -5.69 18.78
CA GLN A 467 31.80 -5.06 19.73
C GLN A 467 31.34 -3.64 20.05
N LEU A 468 31.21 -3.31 21.34
CA LEU A 468 30.83 -1.96 21.78
C LEU A 468 31.98 -0.98 21.60
N VAL A 469 31.78 0.03 20.76
CA VAL A 469 32.68 1.17 20.58
C VAL A 469 32.05 2.42 21.18
N ARG A 470 32.79 3.18 21.97
CA ARG A 470 32.36 4.51 22.44
C ARG A 470 33.01 5.57 21.54
N TYR A 471 32.17 6.27 20.78
CA TYR A 471 32.63 7.28 19.84
C TYR A 471 32.32 8.69 20.35
N GLN A 472 33.33 9.56 20.39
CA GLN A 472 33.15 10.97 20.73
C GLN A 472 32.84 11.78 19.48
N VAL A 473 31.71 12.47 19.45
CA VAL A 473 31.24 13.29 18.32
C VAL A 473 32.23 14.44 18.07
N ARG A 474 32.61 14.62 16.81
CA ARG A 474 33.50 15.68 16.36
C ARG A 474 32.74 16.79 15.64
N ARG A 475 33.34 17.95 15.48
CA ARG A 475 32.77 19.06 14.71
C ARG A 475 32.47 18.62 13.27
N GLY A 476 31.23 18.79 12.82
CA GLY A 476 30.78 18.37 11.49
C GLY A 476 30.20 16.95 11.41
N ASP A 477 30.25 16.17 12.50
CA ASP A 477 29.61 14.86 12.53
C ASP A 477 28.07 14.98 12.59
N ASN A 478 27.42 14.04 11.94
CA ASN A 478 25.99 13.76 12.09
C ASN A 478 25.77 12.25 12.16
N LEU A 479 24.58 11.81 12.56
CA LEU A 479 24.29 10.39 12.73
C LEU A 479 24.58 9.56 11.47
N TRP A 480 24.35 10.14 10.29
CA TRP A 480 24.57 9.46 9.02
C TRP A 480 26.08 9.28 8.70
N THR A 481 26.89 10.35 8.89
CA THR A 481 28.33 10.29 8.66
C THR A 481 29.04 9.32 9.62
N ILE A 482 28.59 9.31 10.89
CA ILE A 482 29.10 8.38 11.90
C ILE A 482 28.67 6.94 11.54
N ALA A 483 27.43 6.72 11.16
CA ALA A 483 26.92 5.41 10.77
C ALA A 483 27.71 4.80 9.59
N LYS A 484 27.97 5.62 8.56
CA LYS A 484 28.79 5.20 7.41
C LYS A 484 30.21 4.80 7.81
N ARG A 485 30.81 5.52 8.76
CA ARG A 485 32.19 5.23 9.26
C ARG A 485 32.28 3.89 9.98
N PHE A 486 31.23 3.48 10.69
CA PHE A 486 31.20 2.25 11.48
C PHE A 486 30.46 1.09 10.81
N GLY A 487 30.01 1.25 9.56
CA GLY A 487 29.30 0.20 8.84
C GLY A 487 27.94 -0.19 9.42
N VAL A 488 27.28 0.72 10.15
CA VAL A 488 26.01 0.49 10.82
C VAL A 488 24.95 1.48 10.34
N SER A 489 23.68 1.18 10.58
CA SER A 489 22.59 2.12 10.24
C SER A 489 22.56 3.29 11.24
N TRP A 490 22.33 4.52 10.76
CA TRP A 490 22.12 5.68 11.62
C TRP A 490 20.93 5.48 12.59
N LYS A 491 19.92 4.71 12.17
CA LYS A 491 18.78 4.32 13.03
C LYS A 491 19.22 3.45 14.20
N GLN A 492 20.19 2.57 13.99
CA GLN A 492 20.77 1.75 15.06
C GLN A 492 21.56 2.61 16.03
N ILE A 493 22.39 3.56 15.55
CA ILE A 493 23.11 4.49 16.44
C ILE A 493 22.11 5.32 17.24
N ALA A 494 21.07 5.85 16.60
CA ALA A 494 20.04 6.61 17.29
C ALA A 494 19.35 5.76 18.38
N LEU A 495 19.01 4.52 18.08
CA LEU A 495 18.39 3.58 19.02
C LEU A 495 19.31 3.24 20.20
N TRP A 496 20.58 2.93 19.94
CA TRP A 496 21.57 2.60 20.99
C TRP A 496 21.86 3.74 21.94
N ASN A 497 21.65 4.99 21.47
CA ASN A 497 21.93 6.20 22.23
C ASN A 497 20.66 6.98 22.63
N ASN A 498 19.48 6.44 22.37
CA ASN A 498 18.16 7.06 22.66
C ASN A 498 18.00 8.46 22.01
N LEU A 499 18.47 8.61 20.78
CA LEU A 499 18.34 9.81 19.98
C LEU A 499 17.12 9.73 19.06
N SER A 500 16.47 10.86 18.80
CA SER A 500 15.44 11.00 17.76
C SER A 500 16.07 11.41 16.42
N SER A 501 15.32 11.33 15.31
CA SER A 501 15.74 11.84 14.01
C SER A 501 16.17 13.31 14.03
N ASP A 502 15.61 14.09 14.95
CA ASP A 502 15.81 15.54 15.07
C ASP A 502 16.80 15.89 16.17
N SER A 503 17.47 14.89 16.78
CA SER A 503 18.46 15.13 17.83
C SER A 503 19.72 15.79 17.25
N ILE A 504 20.09 16.94 17.81
CA ILE A 504 21.30 17.66 17.45
C ILE A 504 22.48 17.04 18.21
N LEU A 505 23.46 16.49 17.49
CA LEU A 505 24.72 16.04 18.07
C LEU A 505 25.65 17.23 18.32
N ARG A 506 26.23 17.31 19.50
CA ARG A 506 27.22 18.34 19.83
C ARG A 506 28.62 17.74 19.85
N PRO A 507 29.64 18.47 19.36
CA PRO A 507 31.02 18.04 19.52
C PRO A 507 31.32 17.77 21.01
N GLY A 508 31.90 16.59 21.29
CA GLY A 508 32.12 16.11 22.64
C GLY A 508 31.09 15.09 23.16
N ASP A 509 29.91 14.98 22.56
CA ASP A 509 28.93 13.93 22.93
C ASP A 509 29.54 12.55 22.73
N THR A 510 29.23 11.61 23.61
CA THR A 510 29.72 10.22 23.50
C THR A 510 28.58 9.30 23.05
N LEU A 511 28.76 8.65 21.90
CA LEU A 511 27.81 7.68 21.35
C LEU A 511 28.29 6.24 21.56
N LYS A 512 27.36 5.36 21.93
CA LYS A 512 27.55 3.91 21.97
C LYS A 512 27.22 3.34 20.60
N ILE A 513 28.16 2.62 20.00
CA ILE A 513 28.03 2.02 18.68
C ILE A 513 28.42 0.54 18.80
N TYR A 514 27.54 -0.37 18.40
CA TYR A 514 27.84 -1.79 18.35
C TYR A 514 28.24 -2.13 16.91
N VAL A 515 29.51 -2.42 16.71
CA VAL A 515 30.08 -2.74 15.38
C VAL A 515 30.02 -4.26 15.19
N PRO A 516 29.55 -4.74 14.01
CA PRO A 516 29.39 -6.17 13.73
C PRO A 516 30.70 -6.95 13.87
#